data_2e01202f618bb5a98818ff6da025bc0c
#
_entry.id   2e01202f618bb5a98818ff6da025bc0c
#
_cell.length_a   1.000
_cell.length_b   1.000
_cell.length_c   1.000
_cell.angle_alpha   90.00
_cell.angle_beta   90.00
_cell.angle_gamma   90.00
#
_symmetry.space_group_name_H-M   'P 1'
#
loop_
_entity.id
_entity.type
_entity.pdbx_description
1 polymer ?
#
loop_
_entity_poly.entity_id
_entity_poly.type
_entity_poly.pdbx_seq_one_letter_code
_entity_poly.pdbx_strand_id
1 'polypeptide(L)'
;MQRQLAALGLEQAPRLLDVGSGGGLPGAVLAIADPALQVRCVDAVAKKALFIGQVAAALRLPNLQGLHARVEQMVQPHDLVLSRAFASLADFTRLSRSALAPQGLWLALKGKWPQEEIAALPPEVEVFHVEPISVPGLDAERCLVWMRLRA
;
A
#
# COMPACT_ATOMS: atom_id res chain seq x y z
N MET A 1 6.47 -3.28 9.09
CA MET A 1 6.78 -3.11 7.66
C MET A 1 8.22 -3.51 7.36
N GLN A 2 9.26 -2.88 7.92
CA GLN A 2 10.68 -3.20 7.65
C GLN A 2 11.02 -4.68 7.84
N ARG A 3 10.52 -5.35 8.89
CA ARG A 3 10.76 -6.77 9.13
C ARG A 3 10.24 -7.67 8.00
N GLN A 4 9.05 -7.39 7.46
CA GLN A 4 8.47 -8.18 6.38
C GLN A 4 9.19 -7.92 5.05
N LEU A 5 9.60 -6.68 4.80
CA LEU A 5 10.41 -6.35 3.62
C LEU A 5 11.79 -7.01 3.69
N ALA A 6 12.44 -7.00 4.86
CA ALA A 6 13.71 -7.67 5.09
C ALA A 6 13.60 -9.20 4.89
N ALA A 7 12.52 -9.82 5.38
CA ALA A 7 12.28 -11.25 5.19
C ALA A 7 12.12 -11.67 3.72
N LEU A 8 11.83 -10.71 2.83
CA LEU A 8 11.75 -10.92 1.39
C LEU A 8 13.04 -10.55 0.64
N GLY A 9 14.10 -10.17 1.35
CA GLY A 9 15.33 -9.66 0.72
C GLY A 9 15.18 -8.31 0.04
N LEU A 10 14.13 -7.56 0.37
CA LEU A 10 13.81 -6.23 -0.19
C LEU A 10 14.43 -5.11 0.65
N GLU A 11 15.67 -5.26 1.04
CA GLU A 11 16.37 -4.29 1.90
C GLU A 11 16.87 -3.07 1.13
N GLN A 12 16.97 -3.15 -0.20
CA GLN A 12 17.48 -2.07 -1.04
C GLN A 12 16.39 -1.44 -1.88
N ALA A 13 16.03 -0.19 -1.55
CA ALA A 13 15.12 0.66 -2.31
C ALA A 13 13.80 -0.03 -2.76
N PRO A 14 13.02 -0.62 -1.85
CA PRO A 14 11.79 -1.30 -2.23
C PRO A 14 10.81 -0.31 -2.86
N ARG A 15 10.14 -0.76 -3.92
CA ARG A 15 9.14 0.01 -4.67
C ARG A 15 7.79 -0.20 -4.02
N LEU A 16 7.22 0.89 -3.54
CA LEU A 16 5.95 0.92 -2.85
C LEU A 16 4.90 1.68 -3.68
N LEU A 17 3.72 1.09 -3.83
CA LEU A 17 2.56 1.73 -4.44
C LEU A 17 1.46 1.91 -3.39
N ASP A 18 1.05 3.16 -3.16
CA ASP A 18 -0.09 3.50 -2.32
C ASP A 18 -1.31 3.75 -3.22
N VAL A 19 -2.30 2.88 -3.13
CA VAL A 19 -3.48 2.86 -4.00
C VAL A 19 -4.63 3.63 -3.39
N GLY A 20 -5.15 4.61 -4.13
CA GLY A 20 -6.21 5.49 -3.65
C GLY A 20 -5.74 6.35 -2.49
N SER A 21 -4.52 6.85 -2.58
CA SER A 21 -3.83 7.51 -1.48
C SER A 21 -4.49 8.81 -0.99
N GLY A 22 -5.37 9.40 -1.76
CA GLY A 22 -6.03 10.66 -1.41
C GLY A 22 -5.02 11.77 -1.13
N GLY A 23 -4.94 12.21 0.14
CA GLY A 23 -3.96 13.19 0.60
C GLY A 23 -2.55 12.66 0.83
N GLY A 24 -2.24 11.43 0.37
CA GLY A 24 -0.91 10.83 0.49
C GLY A 24 -0.66 10.08 1.80
N LEU A 25 -1.73 9.63 2.45
CA LEU A 25 -1.63 8.86 3.70
C LEU A 25 -1.98 7.39 3.45
N PRO A 26 -1.05 6.46 3.68
CA PRO A 26 0.24 6.62 4.37
C PRO A 26 1.46 6.87 3.47
N GLY A 27 1.33 6.83 2.15
CA GLY A 27 2.47 6.84 1.21
C GLY A 27 3.46 7.98 1.43
N ALA A 28 2.99 9.23 1.50
CA ALA A 28 3.85 10.38 1.72
C ALA A 28 4.58 10.33 3.07
N VAL A 29 3.90 9.88 4.13
CA VAL A 29 4.50 9.72 5.46
C VAL A 29 5.60 8.66 5.45
N LEU A 30 5.38 7.56 4.73
CA LEU A 30 6.38 6.51 4.58
C LEU A 30 7.61 7.00 3.81
N ALA A 31 7.42 7.82 2.76
CA ALA A 31 8.53 8.43 2.02
C ALA A 31 9.35 9.39 2.87
N ILE A 32 8.71 10.12 3.79
CA ILE A 32 9.40 11.00 4.75
C ILE A 32 10.20 10.15 5.76
N ALA A 33 9.57 9.10 6.28
CA ALA A 33 10.15 8.29 7.36
C ALA A 33 11.31 7.42 6.89
N ASP A 34 11.32 7.01 5.63
CA ASP A 34 12.35 6.15 5.06
C ASP A 34 12.74 6.60 3.65
N PRO A 35 13.85 7.36 3.52
CA PRO A 35 14.33 7.83 2.23
C PRO A 35 14.75 6.73 1.25
N ALA A 36 14.97 5.50 1.72
CA ALA A 36 15.32 4.36 0.85
C ALA A 36 14.09 3.81 0.10
N LEU A 37 12.87 4.06 0.58
CA LEU A 37 11.65 3.66 -0.11
C LEU A 37 11.46 4.47 -1.40
N GLN A 38 11.06 3.79 -2.47
CA GLN A 38 10.60 4.42 -3.69
C GLN A 38 9.06 4.40 -3.69
N VAL A 39 8.44 5.52 -3.32
CA VAL A 39 6.99 5.59 -3.07
C VAL A 39 6.28 6.25 -4.24
N ARG A 40 5.28 5.56 -4.77
CA ARG A 40 4.30 6.08 -5.72
C ARG A 40 2.91 6.08 -5.08
N CYS A 41 2.20 7.20 -5.21
CA CYS A 41 0.83 7.34 -4.79
C CYS A 41 -0.05 7.45 -6.03
N VAL A 42 -0.87 6.46 -6.31
CA VAL A 42 -1.79 6.47 -7.45
C VAL A 42 -3.20 6.82 -7.01
N ASP A 43 -3.82 7.74 -7.72
CA ASP A 43 -5.22 8.11 -7.51
C ASP A 43 -5.90 8.40 -8.85
N ALA A 44 -7.16 8.00 -8.98
CA ALA A 44 -7.97 8.25 -10.16
C ALA A 44 -8.43 9.71 -10.28
N VAL A 45 -8.26 10.49 -9.23
CA VAL A 45 -8.60 11.92 -9.20
C VAL A 45 -7.34 12.75 -9.43
N ALA A 46 -7.28 13.45 -10.57
CA ALA A 46 -6.12 14.25 -10.98
C ALA A 46 -5.64 15.24 -9.93
N LYS A 47 -6.57 15.93 -9.27
CA LYS A 47 -6.26 16.91 -8.22
C LYS A 47 -5.51 16.29 -7.03
N LYS A 48 -5.85 15.06 -6.66
CA LYS A 48 -5.19 14.34 -5.56
C LYS A 48 -3.77 13.94 -5.95
N ALA A 49 -3.58 13.41 -7.15
CA ALA A 49 -2.25 13.07 -7.67
C ALA A 49 -1.35 14.30 -7.78
N LEU A 50 -1.90 15.43 -8.26
CA LEU A 50 -1.18 16.70 -8.33
C LEU A 50 -0.75 17.19 -6.94
N PHE A 51 -1.61 17.07 -5.94
CA PHE A 51 -1.29 17.44 -4.56
C PHE A 51 -0.07 16.66 -4.03
N ILE A 52 0.00 15.35 -4.30
CA ILE A 52 1.17 14.54 -3.92
C ILE A 52 2.45 15.06 -4.57
N GLY A 53 2.39 15.43 -5.85
CA GLY A 53 3.53 16.06 -6.54
C GLY A 53 3.96 17.37 -5.89
N GLN A 54 3.01 18.19 -5.46
CA GLN A 54 3.29 19.43 -4.73
C GLN A 54 3.93 19.18 -3.36
N VAL A 55 3.46 18.17 -2.63
CA VAL A 55 4.06 17.74 -1.35
C VAL A 55 5.49 17.26 -1.56
N ALA A 56 5.73 16.44 -2.59
CA ALA A 56 7.06 15.94 -2.91
C ALA A 56 8.04 17.08 -3.20
N ALA A 57 7.60 18.09 -3.98
CA ALA A 57 8.40 19.27 -4.28
C ALA A 57 8.65 20.14 -3.04
N ALA A 58 7.60 20.45 -2.28
CA ALA A 58 7.69 21.32 -1.10
C ALA A 58 8.58 20.73 0.00
N LEU A 59 8.51 19.42 0.20
CA LEU A 59 9.31 18.72 1.21
C LEU A 59 10.63 18.16 0.67
N ARG A 60 10.92 18.40 -0.62
CA ARG A 60 12.13 17.90 -1.29
C ARG A 60 12.30 16.39 -1.15
N LEU A 61 11.26 15.65 -1.48
CA LEU A 61 11.22 14.19 -1.42
C LEU A 61 11.42 13.60 -2.82
N PRO A 62 12.66 13.27 -3.22
CA PRO A 62 12.92 12.68 -4.54
C PRO A 62 12.38 11.25 -4.67
N ASN A 63 12.06 10.61 -3.55
CA ASN A 63 11.52 9.26 -3.44
C ASN A 63 9.99 9.19 -3.39
N LEU A 64 9.28 10.30 -3.61
CA LEU A 64 7.82 10.37 -3.63
C LEU A 64 7.32 10.88 -4.99
N GLN A 65 6.37 10.17 -5.59
CA GLN A 65 5.72 10.54 -6.85
C GLN A 65 4.21 10.36 -6.77
N GLY A 66 3.45 11.36 -7.22
CA GLY A 66 2.01 11.27 -7.44
C GLY A 66 1.71 10.85 -8.88
N LEU A 67 0.80 9.90 -9.07
CA LEU A 67 0.38 9.38 -10.36
C LEU A 67 -1.13 9.51 -10.52
N HIS A 68 -1.56 10.18 -11.58
CA HIS A 68 -2.96 10.21 -11.98
C HIS A 68 -3.25 9.03 -12.92
N ALA A 69 -3.79 7.97 -12.38
CA ALA A 69 -4.15 6.76 -13.13
C ALA A 69 -5.16 5.92 -12.34
N ARG A 70 -5.78 4.97 -13.01
CA ARG A 70 -6.46 3.86 -12.35
C ARG A 70 -5.45 2.76 -12.07
N VAL A 71 -5.53 2.14 -10.89
CA VAL A 71 -4.55 1.11 -10.49
C VAL A 71 -4.56 -0.10 -11.44
N GLU A 72 -5.71 -0.42 -12.04
CA GLU A 72 -5.85 -1.52 -13.00
C GLU A 72 -5.03 -1.31 -14.29
N GLN A 73 -4.64 -0.07 -14.56
CA GLN A 73 -3.81 0.31 -15.71
C GLN A 73 -2.32 0.34 -15.39
N MET A 74 -1.96 0.15 -14.13
CA MET A 74 -0.57 0.12 -13.70
C MET A 74 0.08 -1.20 -14.12
N VAL A 75 1.15 -1.11 -14.90
CA VAL A 75 1.91 -2.29 -15.38
C VAL A 75 3.30 -2.41 -14.78
N GLN A 76 3.77 -1.36 -14.11
CA GLN A 76 5.06 -1.38 -13.43
C GLN A 76 4.95 -2.15 -12.11
N PRO A 77 5.80 -3.17 -11.90
CA PRO A 77 5.74 -3.98 -10.70
C PRO A 77 6.24 -3.23 -9.47
N HIS A 78 5.56 -3.43 -8.34
CA HIS A 78 5.93 -2.90 -7.03
C HIS A 78 6.10 -4.04 -6.03
N ASP A 79 7.05 -3.88 -5.13
CA ASP A 79 7.40 -4.89 -4.14
C ASP A 79 6.40 -4.89 -2.97
N LEU A 80 5.80 -3.73 -2.71
CA LEU A 80 4.72 -3.57 -1.75
C LEU A 80 3.61 -2.70 -2.37
N VAL A 81 2.41 -3.24 -2.43
CA VAL A 81 1.20 -2.51 -2.82
C VAL A 81 0.34 -2.35 -1.57
N LEU A 82 0.08 -1.12 -1.17
CA LEU A 82 -0.69 -0.84 0.03
C LEU A 82 -1.93 -0.01 -0.26
N SER A 83 -2.92 -0.09 0.62
CA SER A 83 -4.07 0.79 0.59
C SER A 83 -4.64 1.05 1.98
N ARG A 84 -5.28 2.20 2.12
CA ARG A 84 -6.09 2.57 3.27
C ARG A 84 -7.49 2.95 2.80
N ALA A 85 -8.51 2.22 3.27
CA ALA A 85 -9.92 2.49 2.95
C ALA A 85 -10.23 2.58 1.44
N PHE A 86 -9.53 1.79 0.61
CA PHE A 86 -9.72 1.80 -0.83
C PHE A 86 -10.92 0.97 -1.28
N ALA A 87 -10.97 -0.30 -0.87
CA ALA A 87 -11.97 -1.26 -1.30
C ALA A 87 -12.03 -2.45 -0.34
N SER A 88 -12.84 -3.47 -0.66
CA SER A 88 -12.72 -4.78 -0.01
C SER A 88 -11.34 -5.39 -0.30
N LEU A 89 -10.90 -6.34 0.53
CA LEU A 89 -9.62 -7.04 0.29
C LEU A 89 -9.62 -7.76 -1.07
N ALA A 90 -10.75 -8.37 -1.46
CA ALA A 90 -10.89 -9.05 -2.75
C ALA A 90 -10.76 -8.08 -3.92
N ASP A 91 -11.44 -6.94 -3.88
CA ASP A 91 -11.32 -5.91 -4.93
C ASP A 91 -9.93 -5.27 -4.94
N PHE A 92 -9.37 -4.98 -3.79
CA PHE A 92 -8.03 -4.41 -3.69
C PHE A 92 -6.99 -5.31 -4.36
N THR A 93 -6.97 -6.60 -4.04
CA THR A 93 -6.01 -7.54 -4.62
C THR A 93 -6.26 -7.77 -6.11
N ARG A 94 -7.53 -7.87 -6.53
CA ARG A 94 -7.91 -8.02 -7.93
C ARG A 94 -7.50 -6.81 -8.78
N LEU A 95 -7.86 -5.60 -8.35
CA LEU A 95 -7.63 -4.37 -9.12
C LEU A 95 -6.14 -3.99 -9.19
N SER A 96 -5.37 -4.30 -8.16
CA SER A 96 -3.94 -3.96 -8.11
C SER A 96 -3.00 -5.11 -8.50
N ARG A 97 -3.57 -6.22 -8.99
CA ARG A 97 -2.78 -7.43 -9.34
C ARG A 97 -1.69 -7.16 -10.36
N SER A 98 -1.97 -6.36 -11.39
CA SER A 98 -1.02 -6.01 -12.45
C SER A 98 0.14 -5.15 -11.96
N ALA A 99 -0.04 -4.45 -10.86
CA ALA A 99 0.99 -3.59 -10.25
C ALA A 99 1.87 -4.33 -9.21
N LEU A 100 1.55 -5.58 -8.89
CA LEU A 100 2.29 -6.37 -7.92
C LEU A 100 3.46 -7.11 -8.58
N ALA A 101 4.64 -7.01 -7.99
CA ALA A 101 5.80 -7.81 -8.40
C ALA A 101 5.55 -9.31 -8.15
N PRO A 102 6.26 -10.23 -8.84
CA PRO A 102 6.04 -11.68 -8.67
C PRO A 102 6.12 -12.18 -7.23
N GLN A 103 7.00 -11.62 -6.42
CA GLN A 103 7.16 -11.92 -4.99
C GLN A 103 6.67 -10.76 -4.10
N GLY A 104 5.89 -9.84 -4.66
CA GLY A 104 5.39 -8.67 -3.96
C GLY A 104 4.35 -9.01 -2.92
N LEU A 105 4.13 -8.07 -2.01
CA LEU A 105 3.13 -8.16 -0.96
C LEU A 105 2.05 -7.11 -1.13
N TRP A 106 0.84 -7.46 -0.70
CA TRP A 106 -0.20 -6.47 -0.41
C TRP A 106 -0.27 -6.18 1.08
N LEU A 107 -0.54 -4.93 1.41
CA LEU A 107 -0.76 -4.45 2.76
C LEU A 107 -2.03 -3.60 2.82
N ALA A 108 -3.05 -4.07 3.49
CA ALA A 108 -4.27 -3.32 3.72
C ALA A 108 -4.33 -2.78 5.15
N LEU A 109 -4.58 -1.48 5.28
CA LEU A 109 -4.83 -0.84 6.57
C LEU A 109 -6.34 -0.88 6.82
N LYS A 110 -6.75 -1.61 7.84
CA LYS A 110 -8.16 -1.81 8.21
C LYS A 110 -8.45 -1.29 9.63
N GLY A 111 -9.73 -1.10 9.91
CA GLY A 111 -10.20 -0.83 11.26
C GLY A 111 -10.25 -2.10 12.08
N LYS A 112 -11.43 -2.68 12.21
CA LYS A 112 -11.61 -3.97 12.87
C LYS A 112 -11.01 -5.12 12.05
N TRP A 113 -10.75 -6.24 12.71
CA TRP A 113 -10.36 -7.48 12.05
C TRP A 113 -11.37 -7.83 10.94
N PRO A 114 -10.95 -7.88 9.66
CA PRO A 114 -11.88 -8.03 8.54
C PRO A 114 -12.13 -9.51 8.21
N GLN A 115 -12.69 -10.26 9.15
CA GLN A 115 -12.89 -11.71 9.05
C GLN A 115 -13.70 -12.13 7.81
N GLU A 116 -14.78 -11.41 7.51
CA GLU A 116 -15.63 -11.70 6.35
C GLU A 116 -14.91 -11.39 5.04
N GLU A 117 -14.15 -10.29 4.98
CA GLU A 117 -13.37 -9.95 3.79
C GLU A 117 -12.24 -10.95 3.54
N ILE A 118 -11.60 -11.45 4.62
CA ILE A 118 -10.57 -12.49 4.53
C ILE A 118 -11.18 -13.79 3.98
N ALA A 119 -12.36 -14.17 4.46
CA ALA A 119 -13.06 -15.36 3.98
C ALA A 119 -13.51 -15.25 2.51
N ALA A 120 -13.70 -14.04 2.01
CA ALA A 120 -14.11 -13.76 0.62
C ALA A 120 -12.94 -13.60 -0.35
N LEU A 121 -11.69 -13.73 0.11
CA LEU A 121 -10.53 -13.65 -0.77
C LEU A 121 -10.50 -14.81 -1.78
N PRO A 122 -10.03 -14.55 -3.02
CA PRO A 122 -9.86 -15.61 -3.99
C PRO A 122 -8.77 -16.61 -3.53
N PRO A 123 -8.87 -17.89 -3.94
CA PRO A 123 -8.00 -18.96 -3.42
C PRO A 123 -6.51 -18.76 -3.69
N GLU A 124 -6.17 -17.98 -4.72
CA GLU A 124 -4.78 -17.64 -5.06
C GLU A 124 -4.14 -16.59 -4.14
N VAL A 125 -4.94 -15.94 -3.30
CA VAL A 125 -4.45 -14.95 -2.33
C VAL A 125 -4.49 -15.54 -0.92
N GLU A 126 -3.41 -15.42 -0.19
CA GLU A 126 -3.37 -15.82 1.22
C GLU A 126 -3.07 -14.62 2.12
N VAL A 127 -3.77 -14.56 3.24
CA VAL A 127 -3.39 -13.72 4.37
C VAL A 127 -2.40 -14.51 5.22
N PHE A 128 -1.17 -14.05 5.31
CA PHE A 128 -0.15 -14.74 6.09
C PHE A 128 0.13 -14.07 7.45
N HIS A 129 -0.35 -12.84 7.62
CA HIS A 129 -0.20 -12.13 8.89
C HIS A 129 -1.25 -11.04 9.04
N VAL A 130 -1.81 -10.91 10.23
CA VAL A 130 -2.65 -9.77 10.63
C VAL A 130 -2.08 -9.20 11.92
N GLU A 131 -1.72 -7.92 11.87
CA GLU A 131 -1.07 -7.23 12.97
C GLU A 131 -2.01 -6.18 13.55
N PRO A 132 -2.48 -6.33 14.81
CA PRO A 132 -3.22 -5.26 15.47
C PRO A 132 -2.30 -4.07 15.76
N ILE A 133 -2.84 -2.86 15.57
CA ILE A 133 -2.11 -1.62 15.83
C ILE A 133 -2.82 -0.86 16.94
N SER A 134 -2.05 -0.44 17.96
CA SER A 134 -2.50 0.52 18.95
C SER A 134 -1.99 1.91 18.58
N VAL A 135 -2.90 2.85 18.43
CA VAL A 135 -2.57 4.26 18.17
C VAL A 135 -2.79 5.05 19.46
N PRO A 136 -1.75 5.68 20.03
CA PRO A 136 -1.90 6.47 21.26
C PRO A 136 -2.97 7.55 21.11
N GLY A 137 -3.88 7.63 22.07
CA GLY A 137 -4.97 8.60 22.08
C GLY A 137 -6.16 8.26 21.17
N LEU A 138 -6.11 7.14 20.45
CA LEU A 138 -7.22 6.67 19.62
C LEU A 138 -7.85 5.42 20.22
N ASP A 139 -9.09 5.56 20.69
CA ASP A 139 -9.91 4.43 21.19
C ASP A 139 -10.65 3.79 19.99
N ALA A 140 -9.90 3.15 19.10
CA ALA A 140 -10.46 2.45 17.95
C ALA A 140 -9.53 1.33 17.51
N GLU A 141 -10.12 0.20 17.12
CA GLU A 141 -9.36 -0.92 16.54
C GLU A 141 -8.75 -0.54 15.20
N ARG A 142 -7.51 -0.96 15.01
CA ARG A 142 -6.77 -0.86 13.75
C ARG A 142 -5.94 -2.11 13.55
N CYS A 143 -5.85 -2.57 12.32
CA CYS A 143 -4.98 -3.68 11.97
C CYS A 143 -4.36 -3.53 10.58
N LEU A 144 -3.23 -4.20 10.40
CA LEU A 144 -2.55 -4.38 9.12
C LEU A 144 -2.79 -5.80 8.64
N VAL A 145 -3.31 -5.94 7.44
CA VAL A 145 -3.54 -7.25 6.80
C VAL A 145 -2.50 -7.45 5.72
N TRP A 146 -1.61 -8.40 5.94
CA TRP A 146 -0.55 -8.77 5.02
C TRP A 146 -0.97 -9.95 4.16
N MET A 147 -0.89 -9.76 2.84
CA MET A 147 -1.33 -10.75 1.86
C MET A 147 -0.26 -10.96 0.79
N ARG A 148 -0.27 -12.14 0.19
CA ARG A 148 0.57 -12.50 -0.96
C ARG A 148 -0.14 -13.48 -1.87
N LEU A 149 0.43 -13.71 -3.04
CA LEU A 149 0.01 -14.83 -3.85
C LEU A 149 0.49 -16.14 -3.23
N ARG A 150 -0.35 -17.14 -3.32
CA ARG A 150 0.08 -18.52 -3.01
C ARG A 150 1.09 -18.97 -4.05
N ALA A 151 2.08 -19.69 -3.57
CA ALA A 151 3.03 -20.35 -4.44
C ALA A 151 2.37 -21.48 -5.24
#